data_fabfe33c33914662ff5f6a6b42b0ffcb
#
_entry.id   fabfe33c33914662ff5f6a6b42b0ffcb
#
_cell.length_a   1.000
_cell.length_b   1.000
_cell.length_c   1.000
_cell.angle_alpha   90.00
_cell.angle_beta   90.00
_cell.angle_gamma   90.00
#
_symmetry.space_group_name_H-M   'P 1'
#
loop_
_entity.id
_entity.type
_entity.pdbx_description
1 polymer ?
#
loop_
_entity_poly.entity_id
_entity_poly.type
_entity_poly.pdbx_seq_one_letter_code
_entity_poly.pdbx_strand_id
1 'polypeptide(L)'
;MTTDPRWRGAIAAAGRPPLRRRPDGFAGLAQIVVSQQLSTASAKAIWGRLAAALDPLGPAAVKRARREKLVRAGLSAPKIRALRAIARAVEGGELELAALPGLPAEEAHARLTAIHGIGPWTADIYLLFCLGHADAWPAGDLALQEAARLLFALKARPSRREMGPLAEAWRPWRGAAACVLWTYYRAAKGREGAPTAVKLARSA
;
A
#
# COMPACT_ATOMS: atom_id res chain seq x y z
N MET A 1 -12.63 18.53 3.74
CA MET A 1 -11.18 18.67 3.76
C MET A 1 -10.82 20.01 4.34
N THR A 2 -9.82 20.03 5.15
CA THR A 2 -9.45 21.03 6.14
C THR A 2 -9.41 22.47 5.61
N THR A 3 -9.90 23.39 6.43
CA THR A 3 -9.75 24.84 6.26
C THR A 3 -8.29 25.31 6.36
N ASP A 4 -7.36 24.42 6.73
CA ASP A 4 -5.94 24.71 6.87
C ASP A 4 -5.30 25.12 5.53
N PRO A 5 -4.79 26.36 5.41
CA PRO A 5 -4.25 26.90 4.16
C PRO A 5 -3.02 26.15 3.64
N ARG A 6 -2.32 25.39 4.50
CA ARG A 6 -1.15 24.60 4.12
C ARG A 6 -1.48 23.54 3.07
N TRP A 7 -2.67 22.94 3.15
CA TRP A 7 -3.15 21.99 2.14
C TRP A 7 -3.33 22.63 0.76
N ARG A 8 -3.82 23.87 0.71
CA ARG A 8 -3.94 24.61 -0.56
C ARG A 8 -2.56 24.85 -1.15
N GLY A 9 -1.58 25.27 -0.32
CA GLY A 9 -0.20 25.42 -0.74
C GLY A 9 0.43 24.12 -1.27
N ALA A 10 0.20 22.99 -0.59
CA ALA A 10 0.67 21.69 -1.04
C ALA A 10 0.08 21.29 -2.40
N ILE A 11 -1.23 21.47 -2.60
CA ILE A 11 -1.90 21.16 -3.86
C ILE A 11 -1.46 22.13 -4.98
N ALA A 12 -1.28 23.41 -4.68
CA ALA A 12 -0.78 24.38 -5.66
C ALA A 12 0.64 24.04 -6.13
N ALA A 13 1.51 23.64 -5.20
CA ALA A 13 2.90 23.31 -5.50
C ALA A 13 3.07 21.96 -6.22
N ALA A 14 2.25 20.96 -5.89
CA ALA A 14 2.43 19.58 -6.33
C ALA A 14 1.39 19.07 -7.32
N GLY A 15 0.32 19.82 -7.53
CA GLY A 15 -0.83 19.41 -8.32
C GLY A 15 -1.77 18.47 -7.58
N ARG A 16 -2.87 18.09 -8.25
CA ARG A 16 -3.82 17.12 -7.69
C ARG A 16 -3.21 15.72 -7.65
N PRO A 17 -3.42 14.95 -6.58
CA PRO A 17 -2.97 13.57 -6.53
C PRO A 17 -3.64 12.75 -7.64
N PRO A 18 -2.87 11.93 -8.38
CA PRO A 18 -3.45 11.03 -9.36
C PRO A 18 -4.26 9.94 -8.66
N LEU A 19 -5.38 9.54 -9.26
CA LEU A 19 -6.12 8.38 -8.79
C LEU A 19 -5.26 7.13 -9.00
N ARG A 20 -4.90 6.46 -7.91
CA ARG A 20 -4.11 5.22 -7.92
C ARG A 20 -4.98 4.08 -7.46
N ARG A 21 -5.45 3.27 -8.39
CA ARG A 21 -6.17 2.02 -8.08
C ARG A 21 -5.30 0.84 -8.43
N ARG A 22 -5.38 -0.19 -7.62
CA ARG A 22 -4.75 -1.50 -7.85
C ARG A 22 -5.84 -2.56 -7.91
N PRO A 23 -5.58 -3.70 -8.56
CA PRO A 23 -6.48 -4.86 -8.41
C PRO A 23 -6.71 -5.16 -6.93
N ASP A 24 -7.91 -5.54 -6.58
CA ASP A 24 -8.26 -6.09 -5.28
C ASP A 24 -7.90 -7.58 -5.17
N GLY A 25 -8.38 -8.22 -4.14
CA GLY A 25 -8.18 -9.65 -3.92
C GLY A 25 -6.72 -10.04 -3.69
N PHE A 26 -6.44 -11.33 -3.90
CA PHE A 26 -5.13 -11.91 -3.63
C PHE A 26 -3.99 -11.29 -4.46
N ALA A 27 -4.25 -11.03 -5.75
CA ALA A 27 -3.23 -10.48 -6.65
C ALA A 27 -2.75 -9.09 -6.20
N GLY A 28 -3.67 -8.20 -5.80
CA GLY A 28 -3.32 -6.88 -5.28
C GLY A 28 -2.50 -6.95 -3.99
N LEU A 29 -2.92 -7.79 -3.04
CA LEU A 29 -2.19 -7.98 -1.78
C LEU A 29 -0.80 -8.59 -2.02
N ALA A 30 -0.71 -9.60 -2.87
CA ALA A 30 0.56 -10.23 -3.24
C ALA A 30 1.52 -9.22 -3.90
N GLN A 31 1.00 -8.35 -4.78
CA GLN A 31 1.81 -7.33 -5.44
C GLN A 31 2.39 -6.31 -4.44
N ILE A 32 1.63 -5.94 -3.40
CA ILE A 32 2.12 -5.05 -2.34
C ILE A 32 3.25 -5.74 -1.56
N VAL A 33 3.09 -7.00 -1.18
CA VAL A 33 4.14 -7.77 -0.48
C VAL A 33 5.40 -7.89 -1.34
N VAL A 34 5.26 -8.17 -2.64
CA VAL A 34 6.40 -8.22 -3.57
C VAL A 34 7.13 -6.89 -3.63
N SER A 35 6.42 -5.77 -3.57
CA SER A 35 7.00 -4.43 -3.71
C SER A 35 7.68 -3.89 -2.44
N GLN A 36 7.49 -4.52 -1.28
CA GLN A 36 8.12 -4.06 -0.03
C GLN A 36 9.64 -3.92 -0.17
N GLN A 37 10.18 -2.77 0.29
CA GLN A 37 11.63 -2.49 0.33
C GLN A 37 12.35 -2.63 -1.03
N LEU A 38 11.67 -2.37 -2.13
CA LEU A 38 12.23 -2.41 -3.48
C LEU A 38 11.98 -1.10 -4.21
N SER A 39 12.83 -0.80 -5.18
CA SER A 39 12.54 0.22 -6.19
C SER A 39 11.33 -0.20 -7.05
N THR A 40 10.63 0.77 -7.60
CA THR A 40 9.48 0.52 -8.50
C THR A 40 9.87 -0.39 -9.68
N ALA A 41 11.04 -0.16 -10.27
CA ALA A 41 11.54 -0.96 -11.39
C ALA A 41 11.78 -2.42 -10.98
N SER A 42 12.46 -2.65 -9.85
CA SER A 42 12.73 -3.99 -9.33
C SER A 42 11.43 -4.72 -8.96
N ALA A 43 10.50 -4.04 -8.30
CA ALA A 43 9.20 -4.60 -7.93
C ALA A 43 8.41 -5.02 -9.17
N LYS A 44 8.37 -4.19 -10.23
CA LYS A 44 7.70 -4.48 -11.50
C LYS A 44 8.30 -5.70 -12.19
N ALA A 45 9.64 -5.79 -12.25
CA ALA A 45 10.32 -6.91 -12.87
C ALA A 45 10.06 -8.23 -12.14
N ILE A 46 10.14 -8.25 -10.81
CA ILE A 46 9.85 -9.43 -9.99
C ILE A 46 8.39 -9.84 -10.13
N TRP A 47 7.47 -8.88 -10.07
CA TRP A 47 6.04 -9.13 -10.24
C TRP A 47 5.73 -9.76 -11.61
N GLY A 48 6.29 -9.24 -12.69
CA GLY A 48 6.10 -9.78 -14.04
C GLY A 48 6.57 -11.24 -14.16
N ARG A 49 7.76 -11.55 -13.59
CA ARG A 49 8.26 -12.93 -13.57
C ARG A 49 7.39 -13.86 -12.71
N LEU A 50 6.92 -13.38 -11.56
CA LEU A 50 6.04 -14.16 -10.68
C LEU A 50 4.70 -14.46 -11.35
N ALA A 51 4.06 -13.45 -11.94
CA ALA A 51 2.80 -13.60 -12.66
C ALA A 51 2.92 -14.58 -13.83
N ALA A 52 3.95 -14.44 -14.67
CA ALA A 52 4.20 -15.38 -15.77
C ALA A 52 4.52 -16.80 -15.27
N ALA A 53 5.20 -16.92 -14.14
CA ALA A 53 5.52 -18.23 -13.58
C ALA A 53 4.29 -18.95 -12.96
N LEU A 54 3.29 -18.21 -12.49
CA LEU A 54 2.11 -18.74 -11.77
C LEU A 54 0.81 -18.34 -12.46
N ASP A 55 0.71 -18.56 -13.75
CA ASP A 55 -0.50 -18.24 -14.51
C ASP A 55 -1.51 -19.41 -14.47
N PRO A 56 -2.76 -19.19 -13.99
CA PRO A 56 -3.27 -17.98 -13.32
C PRO A 56 -2.69 -17.80 -11.90
N LEU A 57 -2.29 -16.55 -11.59
CA LEU A 57 -1.77 -16.23 -10.27
C LEU A 57 -2.91 -16.20 -9.24
N GLY A 58 -2.83 -17.07 -8.25
CA GLY A 58 -3.81 -17.17 -7.17
C GLY A 58 -3.24 -17.87 -5.93
N PRO A 59 -4.04 -17.95 -4.84
CA PRO A 59 -3.61 -18.60 -3.59
C PRO A 59 -3.16 -20.03 -3.82
N ALA A 60 -3.94 -20.83 -4.53
CA ALA A 60 -3.65 -22.23 -4.85
C ALA A 60 -2.33 -22.38 -5.63
N ALA A 61 -2.07 -21.50 -6.60
CA ALA A 61 -0.84 -21.52 -7.39
C ALA A 61 0.39 -21.23 -6.53
N VAL A 62 0.33 -20.21 -5.65
CA VAL A 62 1.42 -19.87 -4.72
C VAL A 62 1.69 -21.00 -3.72
N LYS A 63 0.65 -21.61 -3.19
CA LYS A 63 0.73 -22.70 -2.22
C LYS A 63 1.40 -23.94 -2.82
N ARG A 64 1.03 -24.33 -4.05
CA ARG A 64 1.58 -25.50 -4.76
C ARG A 64 2.96 -25.27 -5.39
N ALA A 65 3.34 -24.00 -5.62
CA ALA A 65 4.61 -23.69 -6.27
C ALA A 65 5.81 -24.21 -5.48
N ARG A 66 6.75 -24.90 -6.15
CA ARG A 66 8.04 -25.25 -5.53
C ARG A 66 8.80 -23.98 -5.16
N ARG A 67 9.55 -24.02 -4.06
CA ARG A 67 10.31 -22.87 -3.54
C ARG A 67 11.26 -22.31 -4.58
N GLU A 68 11.93 -23.17 -5.34
CA GLU A 68 12.91 -22.81 -6.38
C GLU A 68 12.28 -21.97 -7.50
N LYS A 69 11.01 -22.23 -7.83
CA LYS A 69 10.25 -21.45 -8.82
C LYS A 69 10.02 -20.03 -8.34
N LEU A 70 9.68 -19.85 -7.07
CA LEU A 70 9.47 -18.55 -6.45
C LEU A 70 10.78 -17.76 -6.29
N VAL A 71 11.87 -18.44 -5.94
CA VAL A 71 13.22 -17.86 -5.87
C VAL A 71 13.67 -17.38 -7.26
N ARG A 72 13.47 -18.19 -8.32
CA ARG A 72 13.78 -17.78 -9.71
C ARG A 72 12.99 -16.58 -10.18
N ALA A 73 11.76 -16.39 -9.68
CA ALA A 73 11.00 -15.17 -9.92
C ALA A 73 11.61 -13.93 -9.24
N GLY A 74 12.53 -14.11 -8.30
CA GLY A 74 13.24 -13.04 -7.57
C GLY A 74 12.69 -12.74 -6.18
N LEU A 75 11.91 -13.66 -5.61
CA LEU A 75 11.36 -13.48 -4.26
C LEU A 75 12.40 -13.86 -3.20
N SER A 76 12.54 -13.01 -2.18
CA SER A 76 13.31 -13.33 -0.98
C SER A 76 12.57 -14.34 -0.09
N ALA A 77 13.29 -15.03 0.76
CA ALA A 77 12.71 -16.02 1.69
C ALA A 77 11.59 -15.43 2.58
N PRO A 78 11.71 -14.22 3.17
CA PRO A 78 10.61 -13.61 3.91
C PRO A 78 9.35 -13.39 3.06
N LYS A 79 9.51 -12.91 1.81
CA LYS A 79 8.37 -12.69 0.89
C LYS A 79 7.68 -14.00 0.51
N ILE A 80 8.45 -15.05 0.29
CA ILE A 80 7.89 -16.39 0.02
C ILE A 80 7.08 -16.87 1.23
N ARG A 81 7.59 -16.70 2.46
CA ARG A 81 6.84 -17.08 3.66
C ARG A 81 5.54 -16.29 3.79
N ALA A 82 5.60 -14.96 3.60
CA ALA A 82 4.44 -14.08 3.65
C ALA A 82 3.38 -14.49 2.61
N LEU A 83 3.76 -14.64 1.34
CA LEU A 83 2.83 -15.02 0.26
C LEU A 83 2.18 -16.39 0.53
N ARG A 84 2.93 -17.35 1.06
CA ARG A 84 2.39 -18.66 1.44
C ARG A 84 1.45 -18.59 2.64
N ALA A 85 1.73 -17.74 3.63
CA ALA A 85 0.85 -17.52 4.76
C ALA A 85 -0.48 -16.91 4.29
N ILE A 86 -0.41 -15.86 3.47
CA ILE A 86 -1.60 -15.22 2.87
C ILE A 86 -2.40 -16.24 2.03
N ALA A 87 -1.71 -17.02 1.20
CA ALA A 87 -2.37 -18.03 0.37
C ALA A 87 -3.11 -19.10 1.21
N ARG A 88 -2.49 -19.55 2.31
CA ARG A 88 -3.15 -20.49 3.23
C ARG A 88 -4.36 -19.88 3.91
N ALA A 89 -4.22 -18.66 4.43
CA ALA A 89 -5.30 -17.95 5.12
C ALA A 89 -6.51 -17.72 4.21
N VAL A 90 -6.27 -17.36 2.94
CA VAL A 90 -7.35 -17.17 1.96
C VAL A 90 -8.02 -18.51 1.60
N GLU A 91 -7.25 -19.56 1.31
CA GLU A 91 -7.83 -20.87 0.99
C GLU A 91 -8.52 -21.56 2.17
N GLY A 92 -8.04 -21.30 3.38
CA GLY A 92 -8.62 -21.83 4.63
C GLY A 92 -9.82 -21.05 5.14
N GLY A 93 -10.20 -19.94 4.50
CA GLY A 93 -11.31 -19.08 4.94
C GLY A 93 -10.98 -18.21 6.16
N GLU A 94 -9.72 -18.22 6.63
CA GLU A 94 -9.27 -17.36 7.72
C GLU A 94 -9.23 -15.87 7.30
N LEU A 95 -8.96 -15.62 6.02
CA LEU A 95 -8.94 -14.28 5.42
C LEU A 95 -9.85 -14.21 4.19
N GLU A 96 -11.06 -13.75 4.39
CA GLU A 96 -12.04 -13.50 3.33
C GLU A 96 -11.81 -12.13 2.69
N LEU A 97 -10.96 -12.06 1.65
CA LEU A 97 -10.62 -10.80 0.99
C LEU A 97 -11.84 -10.09 0.38
N ALA A 98 -12.83 -10.85 -0.09
CA ALA A 98 -14.06 -10.30 -0.67
C ALA A 98 -14.97 -9.60 0.37
N ALA A 99 -14.86 -9.96 1.64
CA ALA A 99 -15.64 -9.36 2.72
C ALA A 99 -15.04 -8.02 3.22
N LEU A 100 -13.73 -7.80 3.02
CA LEU A 100 -13.02 -6.64 3.56
C LEU A 100 -13.60 -5.28 3.12
N PRO A 101 -14.08 -5.08 1.87
CA PRO A 101 -14.65 -3.79 1.46
C PRO A 101 -15.88 -3.35 2.26
N GLY A 102 -16.63 -4.31 2.81
CA GLY A 102 -17.83 -4.06 3.62
C GLY A 102 -17.56 -3.79 5.11
N LEU A 103 -16.31 -3.93 5.55
CA LEU A 103 -15.94 -3.76 6.95
C LEU A 103 -15.45 -2.33 7.24
N PRO A 104 -15.59 -1.84 8.48
CA PRO A 104 -14.87 -0.66 8.93
C PRO A 104 -13.37 -0.79 8.70
N ALA A 105 -12.68 0.32 8.36
CA ALA A 105 -11.26 0.30 8.03
C ALA A 105 -10.39 -0.33 9.14
N GLU A 106 -10.69 -0.04 10.40
CA GLU A 106 -9.98 -0.58 11.57
C GLU A 106 -10.15 -2.10 11.68
N GLU A 107 -11.35 -2.63 11.42
CA GLU A 107 -11.60 -4.08 11.46
C GLU A 107 -10.93 -4.79 10.29
N ALA A 108 -11.06 -4.26 9.07
CA ALA A 108 -10.36 -4.80 7.91
C ALA A 108 -8.83 -4.78 8.09
N HIS A 109 -8.30 -3.70 8.69
CA HIS A 109 -6.87 -3.59 9.03
C HIS A 109 -6.46 -4.66 10.05
N ALA A 110 -7.24 -4.89 11.10
CA ALA A 110 -6.97 -5.91 12.12
C ALA A 110 -6.95 -7.32 11.51
N ARG A 111 -7.94 -7.66 10.66
CA ARG A 111 -7.99 -8.95 9.96
C ARG A 111 -6.76 -9.16 9.05
N LEU A 112 -6.36 -8.15 8.31
CA LEU A 112 -5.17 -8.21 7.47
C LEU A 112 -3.89 -8.42 8.28
N THR A 113 -3.70 -7.64 9.35
CA THR A 113 -2.48 -7.68 10.17
C THR A 113 -2.36 -8.93 11.06
N ALA A 114 -3.43 -9.68 11.26
CA ALA A 114 -3.37 -10.99 11.90
C ALA A 114 -2.60 -12.02 11.06
N ILE A 115 -2.49 -11.81 9.74
CA ILE A 115 -1.82 -12.75 8.85
C ILE A 115 -0.31 -12.49 8.81
N HIS A 116 0.47 -13.54 9.03
CA HIS A 116 1.94 -13.46 9.00
C HIS A 116 2.46 -12.84 7.69
N GLY A 117 3.29 -11.79 7.82
CA GLY A 117 3.90 -11.07 6.69
C GLY A 117 3.08 -9.89 6.18
N ILE A 118 1.88 -9.66 6.72
CA ILE A 118 1.11 -8.44 6.50
C ILE A 118 1.34 -7.51 7.70
N GLY A 119 2.25 -6.56 7.53
CA GLY A 119 2.43 -5.51 8.53
C GLY A 119 1.41 -4.38 8.36
N PRO A 120 1.30 -3.47 9.36
CA PRO A 120 0.35 -2.36 9.32
C PRO A 120 0.43 -1.50 8.05
N TRP A 121 1.64 -1.19 7.58
CA TRP A 121 1.83 -0.44 6.34
C TRP A 121 1.26 -1.18 5.12
N THR A 122 1.43 -2.51 5.05
CA THR A 122 0.90 -3.33 3.96
C THR A 122 -0.63 -3.35 3.97
N ALA A 123 -1.22 -3.49 5.17
CA ALA A 123 -2.66 -3.43 5.36
C ALA A 123 -3.22 -2.06 4.92
N ASP A 124 -2.63 -0.96 5.40
CA ASP A 124 -3.05 0.39 5.03
C ASP A 124 -2.97 0.64 3.51
N ILE A 125 -1.89 0.19 2.85
CA ILE A 125 -1.72 0.32 1.40
C ILE A 125 -2.76 -0.51 0.64
N TYR A 126 -3.08 -1.71 1.12
CA TYR A 126 -4.12 -2.55 0.53
C TYR A 126 -5.51 -1.90 0.67
N LEU A 127 -5.86 -1.47 1.87
CA LEU A 127 -7.11 -0.77 2.15
C LEU A 127 -7.26 0.48 1.27
N LEU A 128 -6.23 1.29 1.18
CA LEU A 128 -6.28 2.56 0.45
C LEU A 128 -6.34 2.36 -1.07
N PHE A 129 -5.44 1.55 -1.65
CA PHE A 129 -5.27 1.47 -3.09
C PHE A 129 -6.01 0.31 -3.76
N CYS A 130 -6.27 -0.78 -3.05
CA CYS A 130 -7.02 -1.90 -3.60
C CYS A 130 -8.50 -1.78 -3.27
N LEU A 131 -8.87 -1.47 -2.03
CA LEU A 131 -10.26 -1.38 -1.60
C LEU A 131 -10.85 0.03 -1.69
N GLY A 132 -10.02 1.08 -1.68
CA GLY A 132 -10.48 2.47 -1.77
C GLY A 132 -11.02 3.04 -0.47
N HIS A 133 -10.60 2.50 0.69
CA HIS A 133 -10.96 3.04 1.98
C HIS A 133 -10.44 4.47 2.15
N ALA A 134 -11.35 5.43 2.18
CA ALA A 134 -11.00 6.85 2.24
C ALA A 134 -10.25 7.25 3.52
N ASP A 135 -10.43 6.52 4.60
CA ASP A 135 -9.85 6.81 5.91
C ASP A 135 -8.65 5.91 6.29
N ALA A 136 -8.16 5.07 5.38
CA ALA A 136 -6.93 4.29 5.61
C ALA A 136 -5.71 5.23 5.74
N TRP A 137 -4.91 5.03 6.80
CA TRP A 137 -3.82 5.95 7.14
C TRP A 137 -2.50 5.23 7.39
N PRO A 138 -1.58 5.16 6.42
CA PRO A 138 -0.29 4.48 6.57
C PRO A 138 0.72 5.30 7.37
N ALA A 139 0.43 5.47 8.66
CA ALA A 139 1.22 6.25 9.61
C ALA A 139 2.72 5.87 9.67
N GLY A 140 3.05 4.62 9.31
CA GLY A 140 4.43 4.12 9.25
C GLY A 140 5.16 4.40 7.95
N ASP A 141 4.54 5.07 6.97
CA ASP A 141 5.18 5.39 5.70
C ASP A 141 6.17 6.54 5.84
N LEU A 142 7.44 6.26 5.55
CA LEU A 142 8.53 7.24 5.74
C LEU A 142 8.40 8.47 4.85
N ALA A 143 7.83 8.31 3.65
CA ALA A 143 7.62 9.44 2.76
C ALA A 143 6.47 10.33 3.24
N LEU A 144 5.41 9.74 3.82
CA LEU A 144 4.34 10.51 4.47
C LEU A 144 4.85 11.26 5.70
N GLN A 145 5.64 10.60 6.55
CA GLN A 145 6.24 11.23 7.72
C GLN A 145 7.11 12.43 7.32
N GLU A 146 7.93 12.27 6.28
CA GLU A 146 8.78 13.37 5.80
C GLU A 146 7.94 14.45 5.10
N ALA A 147 6.91 14.09 4.35
CA ALA A 147 5.96 15.04 3.77
C ALA A 147 5.26 15.88 4.84
N ALA A 148 4.81 15.22 5.91
CA ALA A 148 4.20 15.90 7.07
C ALA A 148 5.19 16.86 7.74
N ARG A 149 6.44 16.41 7.93
CA ARG A 149 7.50 17.29 8.47
C ARG A 149 7.66 18.56 7.65
N LEU A 150 7.75 18.42 6.33
CA LEU A 150 7.94 19.55 5.42
C LEU A 150 6.71 20.48 5.38
N LEU A 151 5.53 19.91 5.22
CA LEU A 151 4.29 20.68 5.07
C LEU A 151 3.91 21.44 6.34
N PHE A 152 4.09 20.80 7.50
CA PHE A 152 3.74 21.38 8.80
C PHE A 152 4.91 22.05 9.51
N ALA A 153 6.08 22.19 8.84
CA ALA A 153 7.30 22.79 9.38
C ALA A 153 7.72 22.20 10.74
N LEU A 154 7.59 20.86 10.89
CA LEU A 154 7.96 20.18 12.13
C LEU A 154 9.49 20.14 12.27
N LYS A 155 9.99 20.28 13.51
CA LYS A 155 11.44 20.24 13.83
C LYS A 155 12.08 18.91 13.42
N ALA A 156 11.37 17.79 13.62
CA ALA A 156 11.82 16.45 13.28
C ALA A 156 10.75 15.69 12.50
N ARG A 157 11.16 14.62 11.81
CA ARG A 157 10.23 13.71 11.16
C ARG A 157 9.39 13.00 12.22
N PRO A 158 8.04 13.12 12.18
CA PRO A 158 7.18 12.49 13.16
C PRO A 158 7.29 10.97 13.07
N SER A 159 7.30 10.30 14.21
CA SER A 159 7.22 8.86 14.32
C SER A 159 5.82 8.35 13.91
N ARG A 160 5.71 7.05 13.66
CA ARG A 160 4.40 6.41 13.41
C ARG A 160 3.36 6.76 14.50
N ARG A 161 3.79 6.80 15.78
CA ARG A 161 2.91 7.12 16.91
C ARG A 161 2.40 8.56 16.85
N GLU A 162 3.24 9.51 16.46
CA GLU A 162 2.90 10.93 16.35
C GLU A 162 2.04 11.23 15.11
N MET A 163 2.17 10.43 14.05
CA MET A 163 1.35 10.57 12.84
C MET A 163 -0.14 10.27 13.08
N GLY A 164 -0.50 9.48 14.10
CA GLY A 164 -1.89 9.20 14.45
C GLY A 164 -2.65 10.45 14.87
N PRO A 165 -2.28 11.08 16.00
CA PRO A 165 -2.89 12.34 16.45
C PRO A 165 -2.88 13.46 15.42
N LEU A 166 -1.81 13.57 14.63
CA LEU A 166 -1.70 14.56 13.56
C LEU A 166 -2.82 14.40 12.51
N ALA A 167 -3.22 13.17 12.24
CA ALA A 167 -4.20 12.86 11.20
C ALA A 167 -5.66 12.86 11.68
N GLU A 168 -5.94 12.97 12.96
CA GLU A 168 -7.31 12.93 13.51
C GLU A 168 -8.22 14.01 12.91
N ALA A 169 -7.68 15.21 12.70
CA ALA A 169 -8.41 16.32 12.08
C ALA A 169 -8.83 16.06 10.62
N TRP A 170 -8.30 15.00 9.99
CA TRP A 170 -8.55 14.69 8.57
C TRP A 170 -9.56 13.53 8.40
N ARG A 171 -10.08 12.96 9.48
CA ARG A 171 -11.16 11.97 9.42
C ARG A 171 -12.40 12.56 8.75
N PRO A 172 -13.14 11.76 7.98
CA PRO A 172 -12.89 10.39 7.54
C PRO A 172 -12.10 10.29 6.22
N TRP A 173 -11.24 11.26 5.91
CA TRP A 173 -10.53 11.40 4.62
C TRP A 173 -9.01 11.31 4.76
N ARG A 174 -8.51 10.62 5.79
CA ARG A 174 -7.06 10.47 6.02
C ARG A 174 -6.31 9.88 4.82
N GLY A 175 -6.95 8.97 4.07
CA GLY A 175 -6.39 8.41 2.85
C GLY A 175 -6.23 9.43 1.74
N ALA A 176 -7.19 10.36 1.60
CA ALA A 176 -7.06 11.48 0.66
C ALA A 176 -5.91 12.41 1.07
N ALA A 177 -5.78 12.71 2.37
CA ALA A 177 -4.66 13.47 2.91
C ALA A 177 -3.31 12.78 2.62
N ALA A 178 -3.23 11.45 2.78
CA ALA A 178 -2.04 10.68 2.42
C ALA A 178 -1.67 10.84 0.94
N CYS A 179 -2.65 10.80 0.04
CA CYS A 179 -2.41 10.98 -1.40
C CYS A 179 -1.85 12.38 -1.72
N VAL A 180 -2.36 13.43 -1.06
CA VAL A 180 -1.84 14.80 -1.21
C VAL A 180 -0.40 14.87 -0.68
N LEU A 181 -0.12 14.32 0.50
CA LEU A 181 1.21 14.31 1.10
C LEU A 181 2.24 13.58 0.23
N TRP A 182 1.92 12.42 -0.35
CA TRP A 182 2.84 11.73 -1.27
C TRP A 182 3.10 12.54 -2.54
N THR A 183 2.07 13.24 -3.04
CA THR A 183 2.23 14.09 -4.23
C THR A 183 3.13 15.29 -3.92
N TYR A 184 2.92 15.89 -2.75
CA TYR A 184 3.76 16.97 -2.23
C TYR A 184 5.21 16.51 -1.98
N TYR A 185 5.40 15.33 -1.36
CA TYR A 185 6.74 14.74 -1.16
C TYR A 185 7.50 14.58 -2.47
N ARG A 186 6.84 14.08 -3.50
CA ARG A 186 7.44 13.91 -4.84
C ARG A 186 7.88 15.25 -5.42
N ALA A 187 7.04 16.27 -5.35
CA ALA A 187 7.37 17.61 -5.83
C ALA A 187 8.55 18.21 -5.05
N ALA A 188 8.55 18.08 -3.71
CA ALA A 188 9.56 18.68 -2.84
C ALA A 188 10.92 17.94 -2.88
N LYS A 189 10.94 16.64 -3.13
CA LYS A 189 12.16 15.81 -3.05
C LYS A 189 12.59 15.19 -4.38
N GLY A 190 11.81 15.33 -5.45
CA GLY A 190 12.09 14.66 -6.73
C GLY A 190 12.06 13.12 -6.66
N ARG A 191 11.40 12.54 -5.62
CA ARG A 191 11.38 11.10 -5.34
C ARG A 191 9.94 10.58 -5.21
N GLU A 192 9.72 9.35 -5.69
CA GLU A 192 8.44 8.65 -5.49
C GLU A 192 8.28 8.26 -4.01
N GLY A 193 7.13 8.60 -3.41
CA GLY A 193 6.85 8.28 -2.01
C GLY A 193 6.09 6.96 -1.82
N ALA A 194 5.02 6.75 -2.58
CA ALA A 194 4.23 5.53 -2.48
C ALA A 194 4.62 4.51 -3.56
N PRO A 195 4.34 3.21 -3.36
CA PRO A 195 4.45 2.22 -4.43
C PRO A 195 3.61 2.68 -5.63
N THR A 196 4.24 2.95 -6.75
CA THR A 196 3.57 3.44 -7.96
C THR A 196 2.57 2.41 -8.46
N ALA A 197 1.30 2.80 -8.58
CA ALA A 197 0.32 2.01 -9.31
C ALA A 197 0.68 2.05 -10.80
N VAL A 198 0.55 0.91 -11.47
CA VAL A 198 0.60 0.85 -12.93
C VAL A 198 -0.46 1.82 -13.47
N LYS A 199 -0.09 2.73 -14.38
CA LYS A 199 -1.07 3.52 -15.12
C LYS A 199 -2.04 2.54 -15.78
N LEU A 200 -3.31 2.59 -15.38
CA LEU A 200 -4.36 1.97 -16.17
C LEU A 200 -4.35 2.65 -17.53
N ALA A 201 -4.09 1.88 -18.59
CA ALA A 201 -4.29 2.34 -19.95
C ALA A 201 -5.72 2.86 -20.05
N ARG A 202 -5.87 4.12 -20.48
CA ARG A 202 -7.20 4.63 -20.84
C ARG A 202 -7.67 3.77 -22.02
N SER A 203 -8.69 2.96 -21.77
CA SER A 203 -9.46 2.37 -22.87
C SER A 203 -10.11 3.53 -23.62
N ALA A 204 -9.78 3.65 -24.90
CA ALA A 204 -10.41 4.56 -25.83
C ALA A 204 -11.86 4.15 -26.07
#